data_24857922282e00ce90049b2aae295b9c
#
_entry.id   24857922282e00ce90049b2aae295b9c
#
_cell.length_a   1.000
_cell.length_b   1.000
_cell.length_c   1.000
_cell.angle_alpha   90.00
_cell.angle_beta   90.00
_cell.angle_gamma   90.00
#
_symmetry.space_group_name_H-M   'P 1'
#
loop_
_entity.id
_entity.type
_entity.pdbx_description
1 polymer ?
#
loop_
_entity_poly.entity_id
_entity_poly.type
_entity_poly.pdbx_seq_one_letter_code
_entity_poly.pdbx_strand_id
1 'polypeptide(L)'
;DGGIYHEELKGNKGFVGPSSLLYHLHRPTAVVGTKLLREVKLEEDPDRRLRMRHFFTEKLARGGSPTMDRVPMLFNNDVALWMAFPDKEDDFYYRNAQADEIIYVSDGNGTLETAFGELAYSQGDYLVIPRGILHRYRLGKNKQRFFITEAKGEVRTPKRYRNEYGQL
;
A
#
# COMPACT_ATOMS: atom_id res chain seq x y z
N ASP A 1 18.54 16.05 -24.44
CA ASP A 1 19.66 15.26 -23.97
C ASP A 1 19.55 13.87 -24.57
N GLY A 2 20.47 13.47 -25.48
CA GLY A 2 20.43 12.17 -26.15
C GLY A 2 20.87 10.98 -25.28
N GLY A 3 20.49 10.95 -24.00
CA GLY A 3 20.78 9.84 -23.10
C GLY A 3 19.84 8.67 -23.31
N ILE A 4 20.35 7.43 -23.08
CA ILE A 4 19.54 6.22 -23.10
C ILE A 4 18.77 6.12 -21.78
N TYR A 5 17.45 5.93 -21.85
CA TYR A 5 16.62 5.65 -20.67
C TYR A 5 16.96 4.27 -20.09
N HIS A 6 16.79 4.17 -18.78
CA HIS A 6 16.94 2.89 -18.08
C HIS A 6 15.58 2.19 -17.99
N GLU A 7 15.54 0.94 -18.38
CA GLU A 7 14.31 0.14 -18.38
C GLU A 7 14.11 -0.58 -17.04
N GLU A 8 12.87 -0.67 -16.59
CA GLU A 8 12.44 -1.49 -15.47
C GLU A 8 11.20 -2.30 -15.85
N LEU A 9 11.29 -3.62 -15.75
CA LEU A 9 10.13 -4.50 -15.89
C LEU A 9 9.39 -4.60 -14.55
N LYS A 10 8.13 -4.21 -14.56
CA LYS A 10 7.20 -4.35 -13.41
C LYS A 10 6.18 -5.43 -13.68
N GLY A 11 6.18 -6.48 -12.88
CA GLY A 11 5.19 -7.55 -12.92
C GLY A 11 4.84 -8.02 -11.52
N ASN A 12 3.61 -8.52 -11.33
CA ASN A 12 3.16 -9.03 -10.03
C ASN A 12 3.61 -10.46 -9.75
N LYS A 13 4.11 -11.17 -10.79
CA LYS A 13 4.50 -12.58 -10.74
C LYS A 13 5.91 -12.83 -11.27
N GLY A 14 6.81 -11.89 -11.03
CA GLY A 14 8.14 -11.94 -11.62
C GLY A 14 8.07 -11.82 -13.15
N PHE A 15 8.58 -12.83 -13.89
CA PHE A 15 8.59 -12.83 -15.35
C PHE A 15 7.38 -13.49 -16.00
N VAL A 16 6.34 -13.83 -15.23
CA VAL A 16 5.15 -14.53 -15.72
C VAL A 16 3.92 -13.64 -15.59
N GLY A 17 3.06 -13.66 -16.60
CA GLY A 17 1.82 -12.88 -16.62
C GLY A 17 2.00 -11.44 -17.11
N PRO A 18 0.97 -10.60 -16.93
CA PRO A 18 1.01 -9.21 -17.35
C PRO A 18 2.12 -8.43 -16.66
N SER A 19 2.81 -7.60 -17.41
CA SER A 19 3.88 -6.74 -16.92
C SER A 19 3.86 -5.41 -17.65
N SER A 20 4.46 -4.40 -17.02
CA SER A 20 4.67 -3.08 -17.60
C SER A 20 6.16 -2.79 -17.72
N LEU A 21 6.54 -2.16 -18.81
CA LEU A 21 7.90 -1.65 -19.01
C LEU A 21 7.89 -0.16 -18.67
N LEU A 22 8.71 0.22 -17.70
CA LEU A 22 8.90 1.60 -17.28
C LEU A 22 10.26 2.12 -17.76
N TYR A 23 10.31 3.39 -18.12
CA TYR A 23 11.53 4.07 -18.55
C TYR A 23 11.90 5.15 -17.54
N HIS A 24 13.15 5.16 -17.11
CA HIS A 24 13.66 6.05 -16.08
C HIS A 24 14.83 6.89 -16.59
N LEU A 25 14.92 8.14 -16.12
CA LEU A 25 16.09 9.00 -16.34
C LEU A 25 17.31 8.53 -15.53
N HIS A 26 17.04 7.92 -14.37
CA HIS A 26 18.06 7.38 -13.48
C HIS A 26 17.85 5.87 -13.30
N ARG A 27 18.91 5.14 -12.98
CA ARG A 27 18.82 3.69 -12.75
C ARG A 27 17.87 3.38 -11.58
N PRO A 28 16.76 2.66 -11.79
CA PRO A 28 15.76 2.43 -10.74
C PRO A 28 16.26 1.51 -9.62
N THR A 29 17.34 0.76 -9.86
CA THR A 29 17.94 -0.18 -8.92
C THR A 29 19.24 0.33 -8.29
N ALA A 30 19.66 1.56 -8.59
CA ALA A 30 20.86 2.14 -8.01
C ALA A 30 20.62 2.49 -6.53
N VAL A 31 21.22 1.68 -5.63
CA VAL A 31 21.17 1.91 -4.18
C VAL A 31 22.43 2.68 -3.78
N VAL A 32 22.26 3.88 -3.24
CA VAL A 32 23.37 4.72 -2.75
C VAL A 32 23.64 4.54 -1.25
N GLY A 33 22.70 3.95 -0.52
CA GLY A 33 22.84 3.65 0.90
C GLY A 33 21.59 3.00 1.47
N THR A 34 21.73 2.38 2.64
CA THR A 34 20.62 1.76 3.37
C THR A 34 20.69 2.12 4.84
N LYS A 35 19.54 2.29 5.48
CA LYS A 35 19.43 2.54 6.92
C LYS A 35 18.17 1.85 7.44
N LEU A 36 18.31 1.07 8.51
CA LEU A 36 17.17 0.56 9.26
C LEU A 36 16.52 1.73 10.00
N LEU A 37 15.24 2.01 9.71
CA LEU A 37 14.46 3.02 10.41
C LEU A 37 13.82 2.44 11.67
N ARG A 38 13.11 1.31 11.52
CA ARG A 38 12.47 0.57 12.62
C ARG A 38 12.12 -0.84 12.20
N GLU A 39 11.88 -1.69 13.18
CA GLU A 39 11.18 -2.96 12.99
C GLU A 39 9.71 -2.79 13.36
N VAL A 40 8.82 -3.34 12.54
CA VAL A 40 7.40 -3.46 12.88
C VAL A 40 7.20 -4.81 13.54
N LYS A 41 6.89 -4.80 14.85
CA LYS A 41 6.57 -6.01 15.60
C LYS A 41 5.07 -6.07 15.82
N LEU A 42 4.46 -7.16 15.37
CA LEU A 42 3.07 -7.45 15.63
C LEU A 42 3.00 -8.39 16.84
N GLU A 43 2.30 -7.94 17.89
CA GLU A 43 2.15 -8.69 19.12
C GLU A 43 0.78 -9.36 19.17
N GLU A 44 0.75 -10.65 19.41
CA GLU A 44 -0.49 -11.39 19.61
C GLU A 44 -1.16 -11.00 20.93
N ASP A 45 -2.49 -10.94 20.93
CA ASP A 45 -3.27 -10.84 22.16
C ASP A 45 -2.97 -12.09 23.03
N PRO A 46 -2.52 -11.92 24.29
CA PRO A 46 -2.27 -13.06 25.19
C PRO A 46 -3.53 -13.87 25.48
N ASP A 47 -4.72 -13.27 25.36
CA ASP A 47 -5.99 -13.98 25.48
C ASP A 47 -6.36 -14.69 24.17
N ARG A 48 -6.00 -15.96 24.08
CA ARG A 48 -6.23 -16.81 22.89
C ARG A 48 -7.64 -17.40 22.81
N ARG A 49 -8.55 -17.07 23.73
CA ARG A 49 -9.92 -17.58 23.69
C ARG A 49 -10.66 -17.07 22.47
N LEU A 50 -11.28 -17.97 21.74
CA LEU A 50 -12.16 -17.60 20.63
C LEU A 50 -13.39 -16.87 21.17
N ARG A 51 -13.54 -15.60 20.81
CA ARG A 51 -14.66 -14.75 21.22
C ARG A 51 -14.94 -13.69 20.17
N MET A 52 -16.16 -13.19 20.16
CA MET A 52 -16.51 -12.02 19.38
C MET A 52 -15.73 -10.80 19.87
N ARG A 53 -15.22 -10.00 18.92
CA ARG A 53 -14.52 -8.75 19.20
C ARG A 53 -15.14 -7.64 18.36
N HIS A 54 -15.34 -6.49 18.99
CA HIS A 54 -15.79 -5.26 18.34
C HIS A 54 -14.81 -4.15 18.67
N PHE A 55 -14.21 -3.55 17.65
CA PHE A 55 -13.22 -2.48 17.80
C PHE A 55 -13.87 -1.13 17.50
N PHE A 56 -13.85 -0.23 18.47
CA PHE A 56 -14.23 1.16 18.26
C PHE A 56 -13.03 1.95 17.72
N THR A 57 -12.86 1.95 16.42
CA THR A 57 -11.71 2.61 15.76
C THR A 57 -11.68 4.13 15.96
N GLU A 58 -12.82 4.74 16.29
CA GLU A 58 -12.90 6.16 16.66
C GLU A 58 -12.07 6.55 17.90
N LYS A 59 -11.76 5.58 18.75
CA LYS A 59 -10.97 5.77 19.97
C LYS A 59 -9.46 5.55 19.77
N LEU A 60 -9.05 5.14 18.58
CA LEU A 60 -7.63 4.98 18.25
C LEU A 60 -6.93 6.33 18.17
N ALA A 61 -5.64 6.34 18.46
CA ALA A 61 -4.80 7.52 18.30
C ALA A 61 -4.86 8.00 16.83
N ARG A 62 -4.99 9.31 16.67
CA ARG A 62 -5.05 9.95 15.36
C ARG A 62 -3.77 10.70 15.10
N GLY A 63 -3.46 10.90 13.83
CA GLY A 63 -2.30 11.64 13.37
C GLY A 63 -1.20 10.76 12.82
N GLY A 64 -0.16 11.39 12.30
CA GLY A 64 1.01 10.76 11.73
C GLY A 64 0.92 10.48 10.24
N SER A 65 1.79 9.63 9.80
CA SER A 65 2.02 9.26 8.40
C SER A 65 1.04 8.19 7.92
N PRO A 66 0.63 8.19 6.64
CA PRO A 66 -0.21 7.11 6.08
C PRO A 66 0.52 5.77 5.97
N THR A 67 1.85 5.76 6.00
CA THR A 67 2.65 4.54 5.85
C THR A 67 3.32 4.09 7.15
N MET A 68 3.79 5.04 7.96
CA MET A 68 4.61 4.72 9.13
C MET A 68 3.81 4.62 10.43
N ASP A 69 2.63 5.27 10.53
CA ASP A 69 1.87 5.37 11.79
C ASP A 69 0.54 4.61 11.71
N ARG A 70 0.56 3.46 11.04
CA ARG A 70 -0.56 2.52 10.95
C ARG A 70 -0.75 1.78 12.26
N VAL A 71 -1.99 1.63 12.69
CA VAL A 71 -2.36 0.88 13.91
C VAL A 71 -2.78 -0.53 13.51
N PRO A 72 -2.07 -1.58 13.97
CA PRO A 72 -2.45 -2.96 13.67
C PRO A 72 -3.73 -3.34 14.41
N MET A 73 -4.66 -3.98 13.72
CA MET A 73 -5.94 -4.41 14.25
C MET A 73 -6.03 -5.92 14.40
N LEU A 74 -5.76 -6.63 13.32
CA LEU A 74 -5.80 -8.09 13.25
C LEU A 74 -4.72 -8.56 12.28
N PHE A 75 -4.15 -9.72 12.55
CA PHE A 75 -3.17 -10.30 11.63
C PHE A 75 -3.09 -11.83 11.78
N ASN A 76 -2.58 -12.43 10.74
CA ASN A 76 -2.09 -13.80 10.71
C ASN A 76 -0.86 -13.89 9.80
N ASN A 77 -0.46 -15.09 9.42
CA ASN A 77 0.71 -15.28 8.55
C ASN A 77 0.53 -14.78 7.13
N ASP A 78 -0.70 -14.57 6.66
CA ASP A 78 -1.03 -14.25 5.27
C ASP A 78 -1.55 -12.83 5.09
N VAL A 79 -2.27 -12.31 6.09
CA VAL A 79 -2.98 -11.02 6.00
C VAL A 79 -2.81 -10.23 7.29
N ALA A 80 -2.65 -8.90 7.15
CA ALA A 80 -2.72 -7.96 8.26
C ALA A 80 -3.73 -6.84 7.94
N LEU A 81 -4.52 -6.48 8.94
CA LEU A 81 -5.50 -5.39 8.88
C LEU A 81 -5.04 -4.23 9.77
N TRP A 82 -5.06 -3.02 9.20
CA TRP A 82 -4.58 -1.82 9.86
C TRP A 82 -5.59 -0.69 9.76
N MET A 83 -5.51 0.24 10.70
CA MET A 83 -6.13 1.56 10.58
C MET A 83 -5.05 2.63 10.49
N ALA A 84 -5.30 3.67 9.68
CA ALA A 84 -4.50 4.88 9.67
C ALA A 84 -5.39 6.12 9.69
N PHE A 85 -4.94 7.15 10.39
CA PHE A 85 -5.62 8.45 10.52
C PHE A 85 -4.63 9.57 10.18
N PRO A 86 -4.05 9.57 8.97
CA PRO A 86 -2.95 10.44 8.66
C PRO A 86 -3.36 11.91 8.66
N ASP A 87 -2.50 12.75 9.21
CA ASP A 87 -2.57 14.21 9.18
C ASP A 87 -1.26 14.85 8.72
N LYS A 88 -0.27 14.00 8.40
CA LYS A 88 1.04 14.40 7.92
C LYS A 88 1.43 13.55 6.72
N GLU A 89 1.90 14.19 5.65
CA GLU A 89 2.47 13.49 4.51
C GLU A 89 3.84 12.91 4.82
N ASP A 90 4.19 11.80 4.15
CA ASP A 90 5.55 11.30 4.14
C ASP A 90 6.45 12.22 3.31
N ASP A 91 7.65 12.49 3.76
CA ASP A 91 8.69 13.22 3.00
C ASP A 91 9.53 12.29 2.11
N PHE A 92 9.12 11.04 1.97
CA PHE A 92 9.75 9.98 1.18
C PHE A 92 8.71 9.22 0.36
N TYR A 93 9.19 8.47 -0.63
CA TYR A 93 8.38 7.47 -1.30
C TYR A 93 8.46 6.13 -0.57
N TYR A 94 7.31 5.50 -0.39
CA TYR A 94 7.16 4.20 0.27
C TYR A 94 6.98 3.09 -0.77
N ARG A 95 7.43 1.89 -0.39
CA ARG A 95 7.22 0.65 -1.16
C ARG A 95 7.02 -0.50 -0.19
N ASN A 96 5.88 -1.17 -0.26
CA ASN A 96 5.69 -2.46 0.41
C ASN A 96 6.28 -3.57 -0.47
N ALA A 97 7.37 -4.19 -0.03
CA ALA A 97 8.03 -5.25 -0.80
C ALA A 97 7.51 -6.65 -0.44
N GLN A 98 6.67 -6.78 0.59
CA GLN A 98 6.23 -8.07 1.14
C GLN A 98 4.78 -8.41 0.81
N ALA A 99 3.94 -7.40 0.59
CA ALA A 99 2.50 -7.57 0.47
C ALA A 99 1.89 -6.62 -0.57
N ASP A 100 0.78 -7.03 -1.16
CA ASP A 100 -0.14 -6.14 -1.84
C ASP A 100 -0.98 -5.41 -0.80
N GLU A 101 -1.33 -4.16 -1.05
CA GLU A 101 -2.16 -3.35 -0.16
C GLU A 101 -3.52 -3.05 -0.80
N ILE A 102 -4.59 -3.23 -0.03
CA ILE A 102 -5.91 -2.71 -0.35
C ILE A 102 -6.23 -1.64 0.68
N ILE A 103 -6.45 -0.42 0.25
CA ILE A 103 -6.77 0.70 1.11
C ILE A 103 -8.20 1.15 0.82
N TYR A 104 -9.08 1.00 1.80
CA TYR A 104 -10.40 1.62 1.76
C TYR A 104 -10.33 3.01 2.37
N VAL A 105 -10.65 4.03 1.57
CA VAL A 105 -10.71 5.42 2.00
C VAL A 105 -12.04 5.63 2.73
N SER A 106 -12.04 5.43 4.04
CA SER A 106 -13.24 5.57 4.86
C SER A 106 -13.62 7.05 5.07
N ASP A 107 -12.63 7.95 5.03
CA ASP A 107 -12.83 9.40 5.13
C ASP A 107 -11.63 10.11 4.48
N GLY A 108 -11.89 11.27 3.87
CA GLY A 108 -10.88 12.10 3.26
C GLY A 108 -10.78 11.97 1.74
N ASN A 109 -9.77 12.64 1.21
CA ASN A 109 -9.43 12.66 -0.22
C ASN A 109 -7.97 13.04 -0.41
N GLY A 110 -7.46 12.84 -1.60
CA GLY A 110 -6.08 13.21 -1.93
C GLY A 110 -5.64 12.65 -3.27
N THR A 111 -4.33 12.53 -3.43
CA THR A 111 -3.70 11.96 -4.63
C THR A 111 -2.64 10.95 -4.21
N LEU A 112 -2.65 9.78 -4.82
CA LEU A 112 -1.59 8.78 -4.72
C LEU A 112 -0.63 8.99 -5.89
N GLU A 113 0.56 9.50 -5.60
CA GLU A 113 1.66 9.60 -6.57
C GLU A 113 2.34 8.23 -6.68
N THR A 114 2.50 7.72 -7.89
CA THR A 114 3.13 6.41 -8.15
C THR A 114 4.10 6.48 -9.32
N ALA A 115 4.89 5.41 -9.51
CA ALA A 115 5.71 5.24 -10.70
C ALA A 115 4.89 5.15 -12.01
N PHE A 116 3.58 4.93 -11.93
CA PHE A 116 2.65 4.88 -13.07
C PHE A 116 1.87 6.19 -13.28
N GLY A 117 2.13 7.22 -12.48
CA GLY A 117 1.43 8.49 -12.51
C GLY A 117 0.64 8.75 -11.23
N GLU A 118 -0.25 9.72 -11.30
CA GLU A 118 -1.05 10.19 -10.19
C GLU A 118 -2.47 9.61 -10.25
N LEU A 119 -2.96 9.16 -9.11
CA LEU A 119 -4.32 8.65 -8.95
C LEU A 119 -5.03 9.45 -7.87
N ALA A 120 -6.03 10.25 -8.25
CA ALA A 120 -6.89 10.94 -7.29
C ALA A 120 -7.77 9.92 -6.56
N TYR A 121 -7.98 10.14 -5.27
CA TYR A 121 -8.87 9.33 -4.44
C TYR A 121 -9.78 10.18 -3.56
N SER A 122 -10.92 9.63 -3.19
CA SER A 122 -11.93 10.23 -2.34
C SER A 122 -12.56 9.22 -1.40
N GLN A 123 -13.35 9.70 -0.47
CA GLN A 123 -14.11 8.84 0.44
C GLN A 123 -14.97 7.83 -0.35
N GLY A 124 -14.88 6.57 0.05
CA GLY A 124 -15.58 5.45 -0.56
C GLY A 124 -14.73 4.67 -1.58
N ASP A 125 -13.59 5.21 -2.00
CA ASP A 125 -12.71 4.54 -2.95
C ASP A 125 -11.90 3.40 -2.32
N TYR A 126 -11.55 2.43 -3.17
CA TYR A 126 -10.57 1.40 -2.89
C TYR A 126 -9.33 1.62 -3.75
N LEU A 127 -8.19 1.77 -3.11
CA LEU A 127 -6.89 1.77 -3.78
C LEU A 127 -6.27 0.38 -3.65
N VAL A 128 -5.91 -0.23 -4.77
CA VAL A 128 -5.17 -1.49 -4.79
C VAL A 128 -3.75 -1.20 -5.25
N ILE A 129 -2.79 -1.40 -4.36
CA ILE A 129 -1.37 -1.13 -4.61
C ILE A 129 -0.63 -2.47 -4.59
N PRO A 130 -0.24 -2.99 -5.75
CA PRO A 130 0.57 -4.19 -5.81
C PRO A 130 1.92 -4.01 -5.10
N ARG A 131 2.45 -5.10 -4.55
CA ARG A 131 3.78 -5.07 -3.93
C ARG A 131 4.83 -4.50 -4.86
N GLY A 132 5.80 -3.81 -4.29
CA GLY A 132 6.90 -3.25 -5.05
C GLY A 132 6.58 -1.94 -5.78
N ILE A 133 5.36 -1.45 -5.75
CA ILE A 133 5.01 -0.16 -6.34
C ILE A 133 5.46 0.97 -5.44
N LEU A 134 6.35 1.81 -5.96
CA LEU A 134 6.81 3.02 -5.31
C LEU A 134 5.70 4.06 -5.33
N HIS A 135 5.30 4.57 -4.17
CA HIS A 135 4.21 5.53 -4.06
C HIS A 135 4.35 6.48 -2.87
N ARG A 136 3.59 7.56 -2.89
CA ARG A 136 3.46 8.54 -1.82
C ARG A 136 2.06 9.14 -1.83
N TYR A 137 1.50 9.38 -0.63
CA TYR A 137 0.22 10.04 -0.48
C TYR A 137 0.40 11.56 -0.43
N ARG A 138 -0.41 12.29 -1.21
CA ARG A 138 -0.69 13.71 -1.08
C ARG A 138 -2.06 13.83 -0.44
N LEU A 139 -2.10 14.27 0.80
CA LEU A 139 -3.32 14.33 1.58
C LEU A 139 -4.11 15.59 1.25
N GLY A 140 -5.41 15.45 1.06
CA GLY A 140 -6.32 16.59 1.01
C GLY A 140 -6.49 17.25 2.38
N LYS A 141 -7.15 18.40 2.40
CA LYS A 141 -7.35 19.20 3.63
C LYS A 141 -8.27 18.57 4.66
N ASN A 142 -9.09 17.59 4.26
CA ASN A 142 -10.04 16.92 5.12
C ASN A 142 -9.34 15.90 6.03
N LYS A 143 -10.00 15.55 7.12
CA LYS A 143 -9.56 14.42 7.95
C LYS A 143 -9.47 13.18 7.09
N GLN A 144 -8.45 12.37 7.33
CA GLN A 144 -8.20 11.14 6.59
C GLN A 144 -8.46 9.95 7.51
N ARG A 145 -9.03 8.89 6.95
CA ARG A 145 -9.20 7.61 7.64
C ARG A 145 -9.14 6.48 6.62
N PHE A 146 -8.13 5.64 6.77
CA PHE A 146 -7.87 4.50 5.90
C PHE A 146 -8.03 3.20 6.67
N PHE A 147 -8.76 2.26 6.08
CA PHE A 147 -8.70 0.86 6.49
C PHE A 147 -7.86 0.11 5.47
N ILE A 148 -6.78 -0.51 5.94
CA ILE A 148 -5.75 -1.08 5.09
C ILE A 148 -5.70 -2.58 5.32
N THR A 149 -5.73 -3.33 4.22
CA THR A 149 -5.48 -4.77 4.20
C THR A 149 -4.17 -5.02 3.48
N GLU A 150 -3.21 -5.59 4.15
CA GLU A 150 -1.98 -6.12 3.56
C GLU A 150 -2.13 -7.62 3.33
N ALA A 151 -1.91 -8.08 2.10
CA ALA A 151 -2.01 -9.49 1.74
C ALA A 151 -0.68 -9.97 1.13
N LYS A 152 -0.07 -11.01 1.70
CA LYS A 152 1.13 -11.64 1.14
C LYS A 152 0.85 -12.37 -0.17
N GLY A 153 -0.40 -12.75 -0.41
CA GLY A 153 -0.89 -13.24 -1.70
C GLY A 153 -1.18 -12.11 -2.67
N GLU A 154 -1.28 -12.44 -3.96
CA GLU A 154 -1.65 -11.49 -5.00
C GLU A 154 -3.11 -11.08 -4.86
N VAL A 155 -3.38 -9.78 -4.82
CA VAL A 155 -4.73 -9.21 -4.89
C VAL A 155 -5.11 -9.04 -6.35
N ARG A 156 -6.12 -9.78 -6.80
CA ARG A 156 -6.59 -9.76 -8.18
C ARG A 156 -8.10 -9.99 -8.28
N THR A 157 -8.66 -9.58 -9.41
CA THR A 157 -10.04 -9.94 -9.75
C THR A 157 -10.14 -11.46 -9.95
N PRO A 158 -11.12 -12.13 -9.32
CA PRO A 158 -11.32 -13.58 -9.49
C PRO A 158 -11.45 -13.97 -10.96
N LYS A 159 -10.88 -15.11 -11.34
CA LYS A 159 -10.91 -15.64 -12.73
C LYS A 159 -12.32 -15.77 -13.31
N ARG A 160 -13.33 -15.95 -12.44
CA ARG A 160 -14.75 -16.03 -12.88
C ARG A 160 -15.30 -14.71 -13.44
N TYR A 161 -14.62 -13.58 -13.18
CA TYR A 161 -15.06 -12.26 -13.65
C TYR A 161 -14.19 -11.70 -14.76
N ARG A 162 -12.92 -12.12 -14.81
CA ARG A 162 -11.95 -11.62 -15.79
C ARG A 162 -10.95 -12.70 -16.15
N ASN A 163 -10.47 -12.69 -17.38
CA ASN A 163 -9.30 -13.46 -17.75
C ASN A 163 -8.00 -12.81 -17.23
N GLU A 164 -6.86 -13.44 -17.46
CA GLU A 164 -5.57 -12.93 -17.00
C GLU A 164 -5.14 -11.61 -17.67
N TYR A 165 -5.74 -11.24 -18.79
CA TYR A 165 -5.51 -9.98 -19.53
C TYR A 165 -6.50 -8.88 -19.13
N GLY A 166 -7.35 -9.10 -18.14
CA GLY A 166 -8.31 -8.11 -17.65
C GLY A 166 -9.59 -7.95 -18.47
N GLN A 167 -9.81 -8.80 -19.48
CA GLN A 167 -11.05 -8.80 -20.27
C GLN A 167 -12.19 -9.41 -19.45
N LEU A 168 -13.41 -8.85 -19.61
CA LEU A 168 -14.67 -9.34 -19.02
C LEU A 168 -15.20 -10.57 -19.75
#